data_098f6d91032894038f495ff4b0f7eb84
#
_entry.id   098f6d91032894038f495ff4b0f7eb84
#
_cell.length_a   1.000
_cell.length_b   1.000
_cell.length_c   1.000
_cell.angle_alpha   90.00
_cell.angle_beta   90.00
_cell.angle_gamma   90.00
#
_symmetry.space_group_name_H-M   'P 1'
#
loop_
_entity.id
_entity.type
_entity.pdbx_description
1 polymer ?
#
loop_
_entity_poly.entity_id
_entity_poly.type
_entity_poly.pdbx_seq_one_letter_code
_entity_poly.pdbx_strand_id
1 'polypeptide(L)'
;MATNGPFSHYHAASSAEAIESEKEYAAHNYHPLPVVFARAQGTSVWDPEGRHYLDFLSAYSAVNQGHCHPKLIAALVDQASRVTLSSRAFYNDVFPRFAKFVTSYFGFDMVMPMNTGAEAVETGIKIARKWGYKVKGIPENKAVILSAENNFHGRTFAAISLSSDPESRENYGPYLPGIGCTIPGTEKPIAYNDKVALREAFEAAGPNLAAFLVEPIQGEAGIVVPDPDYLQEARALCDKHNVLLICDEIQTGIARTGKLLCHEWSGIKPDLVLLGKAISGGMYPVSCVLGSKDVMLTIEAGTHGSTYGGNPLGCAVAIRALEVVREENMVERAEQLGHLFRDGLEAIKSPVIQTVRGKGLLNAIVIDESKTNGHTAWDLCMLMKEKGLLAKPTHQNIIRLAPPLVITEEEIQKALDIIKEAVTDLPNLKGASEDEIIPPAEKKVKIDLEN
;
A
#
# COMPACT_ATOMS: atom_id res chain seq x y z
N MET A 1 30.83 -6.07 -8.12
CA MET A 1 31.95 -5.12 -8.34
C MET A 1 31.53 -3.81 -7.71
N ALA A 2 32.18 -3.40 -6.62
CA ALA A 2 31.93 -2.10 -6.01
C ALA A 2 32.24 -1.02 -7.05
N THR A 3 31.27 -0.17 -7.35
CA THR A 3 31.45 0.95 -8.27
C THR A 3 32.37 1.98 -7.60
N ASN A 4 33.61 2.13 -8.07
CA ASN A 4 34.50 3.21 -7.69
C ASN A 4 34.03 4.56 -8.24
N GLY A 5 32.74 4.87 -8.04
CA GLY A 5 32.14 6.15 -8.42
C GLY A 5 32.37 7.23 -7.36
N PRO A 6 32.22 8.52 -7.70
CA PRO A 6 32.48 9.65 -6.78
C PRO A 6 31.62 9.61 -5.52
N PHE A 7 30.57 8.78 -5.48
CA PHE A 7 29.62 8.62 -4.37
C PHE A 7 29.72 7.25 -3.69
N SER A 8 30.80 6.48 -3.92
CA SER A 8 30.98 5.15 -3.31
C SER A 8 30.91 5.17 -1.77
N HIS A 9 31.31 6.29 -1.15
CA HIS A 9 31.22 6.50 0.30
C HIS A 9 29.82 6.64 0.88
N TYR A 10 28.77 6.72 0.03
CA TYR A 10 27.38 6.68 0.47
C TYR A 10 26.83 5.26 0.65
N HIS A 11 27.60 4.26 0.25
CA HIS A 11 27.15 2.86 0.25
C HIS A 11 27.94 2.08 1.30
N ALA A 12 27.21 1.29 2.12
CA ALA A 12 27.83 0.36 3.05
C ALA A 12 28.62 -0.71 2.29
N ALA A 13 29.74 -1.15 2.83
CA ALA A 13 30.61 -2.14 2.20
C ALA A 13 30.07 -3.57 2.34
N SER A 14 29.17 -3.83 3.30
CA SER A 14 28.57 -5.14 3.55
C SER A 14 27.16 -5.01 4.14
N SER A 15 26.39 -6.10 4.06
CA SER A 15 25.09 -6.18 4.71
C SER A 15 25.21 -6.02 6.23
N ALA A 16 26.22 -6.60 6.85
CA ALA A 16 26.45 -6.50 8.29
C ALA A 16 26.68 -5.03 8.71
N GLU A 17 27.53 -4.29 8.01
CA GLU A 17 27.75 -2.87 8.27
C GLU A 17 26.50 -2.04 8.13
N ALA A 18 25.69 -2.27 7.07
CA ALA A 18 24.45 -1.53 6.86
C ALA A 18 23.43 -1.77 7.99
N ILE A 19 23.24 -3.03 8.40
CA ILE A 19 22.31 -3.41 9.46
C ILE A 19 22.76 -2.86 10.82
N GLU A 20 24.04 -2.95 11.14
CA GLU A 20 24.59 -2.44 12.41
C GLU A 20 24.48 -0.91 12.49
N SER A 21 24.84 -0.20 11.41
CA SER A 21 24.70 1.26 11.34
C SER A 21 23.25 1.71 11.46
N GLU A 22 22.30 1.03 10.81
CA GLU A 22 20.89 1.34 10.94
C GLU A 22 20.39 1.13 12.38
N LYS A 23 20.81 0.04 13.03
CA LYS A 23 20.48 -0.21 14.45
C LYS A 23 21.03 0.86 15.39
N GLU A 24 22.19 1.44 15.10
CA GLU A 24 22.81 2.45 15.94
C GLU A 24 22.21 3.85 15.74
N TYR A 25 21.91 4.23 14.49
CA TYR A 25 21.58 5.62 14.17
C TYR A 25 20.13 5.88 13.76
N ALA A 26 19.34 4.86 13.45
CA ALA A 26 17.93 5.03 13.06
C ALA A 26 16.98 4.67 14.19
N ALA A 27 15.77 5.24 14.18
CA ALA A 27 14.69 4.81 15.06
C ALA A 27 14.23 3.39 14.69
N HIS A 28 13.96 2.54 15.70
CA HIS A 28 13.59 1.15 15.49
C HIS A 28 12.09 0.98 15.23
N ASN A 29 11.56 1.69 14.25
CA ASN A 29 10.13 1.68 13.89
C ASN A 29 9.74 0.57 12.92
N TYR A 30 10.69 -0.22 12.45
CA TYR A 30 10.47 -1.41 11.62
C TYR A 30 11.25 -2.61 12.13
N HIS A 31 10.74 -3.81 11.82
CA HIS A 31 11.48 -5.07 11.96
C HIS A 31 11.70 -5.65 10.55
N PRO A 32 12.79 -5.25 9.84
CA PRO A 32 13.08 -5.72 8.49
C PRO A 32 13.60 -7.16 8.49
N LEU A 33 13.37 -7.90 7.39
CA LEU A 33 14.14 -9.12 7.13
C LEU A 33 15.62 -8.72 6.93
N PRO A 34 16.58 -9.57 7.36
CA PRO A 34 18.01 -9.25 7.27
C PRO A 34 18.53 -9.39 5.82
N VAL A 35 18.08 -8.50 4.95
CA VAL A 35 18.52 -8.38 3.54
C VAL A 35 18.73 -6.92 3.22
N VAL A 36 19.89 -6.59 2.67
CA VAL A 36 20.25 -5.23 2.27
C VAL A 36 20.17 -5.12 0.75
N PHE A 37 19.37 -4.17 0.25
CA PHE A 37 19.27 -3.90 -1.18
C PHE A 37 20.41 -2.98 -1.61
N ALA A 38 21.40 -3.52 -2.32
CA ALA A 38 22.51 -2.74 -2.89
C ALA A 38 22.29 -2.41 -4.38
N ARG A 39 21.59 -3.28 -5.09
CA ARG A 39 21.22 -3.12 -6.50
C ARG A 39 19.89 -3.78 -6.77
N ALA A 40 19.08 -3.18 -7.64
CA ALA A 40 17.82 -3.80 -8.08
C ALA A 40 17.55 -3.46 -9.55
N GLN A 41 16.87 -4.38 -10.25
CA GLN A 41 16.42 -4.20 -11.63
C GLN A 41 15.25 -5.14 -11.95
N GLY A 42 14.15 -4.62 -12.47
CA GLY A 42 12.97 -5.44 -12.77
C GLY A 42 12.42 -6.10 -11.50
N THR A 43 12.42 -7.43 -11.47
CA THR A 43 12.01 -8.26 -10.32
C THR A 43 13.16 -8.64 -9.40
N SER A 44 14.40 -8.36 -9.82
CA SER A 44 15.62 -8.85 -9.21
C SER A 44 16.26 -7.83 -8.27
N VAL A 45 16.76 -8.32 -7.14
CA VAL A 45 17.50 -7.55 -6.13
C VAL A 45 18.82 -8.27 -5.82
N TRP A 46 19.86 -7.52 -5.53
CA TRP A 46 21.16 -8.03 -5.08
C TRP A 46 21.61 -7.31 -3.82
N ASP A 47 22.12 -8.08 -2.86
CA ASP A 47 22.76 -7.54 -1.67
C ASP A 47 24.20 -7.06 -1.94
N PRO A 48 24.87 -6.42 -0.98
CA PRO A 48 26.28 -5.99 -1.11
C PRO A 48 27.24 -7.14 -1.40
N GLU A 49 26.94 -8.35 -0.93
CA GLU A 49 27.71 -9.58 -1.15
C GLU A 49 27.49 -10.18 -2.55
N GLY A 50 26.51 -9.63 -3.30
CA GLY A 50 26.16 -10.06 -4.66
C GLY A 50 25.19 -11.22 -4.72
N ARG A 51 24.59 -11.65 -3.62
CA ARG A 51 23.51 -12.65 -3.65
C ARG A 51 22.29 -12.09 -4.35
N HIS A 52 21.64 -12.91 -5.15
CA HIS A 52 20.49 -12.56 -5.96
C HIS A 52 19.19 -13.05 -5.33
N TYR A 53 18.16 -12.21 -5.38
CA TYR A 53 16.82 -12.51 -4.89
C TYR A 53 15.77 -12.06 -5.89
N LEU A 54 14.64 -12.79 -5.95
CA LEU A 54 13.38 -12.30 -6.53
C LEU A 54 12.59 -11.53 -5.47
N ASP A 55 12.15 -10.31 -5.81
CA ASP A 55 11.34 -9.47 -4.92
C ASP A 55 9.85 -9.81 -5.07
N PHE A 56 9.26 -10.40 -4.03
CA PHE A 56 7.82 -10.67 -3.96
C PHE A 56 7.08 -9.77 -2.96
N LEU A 57 7.68 -8.64 -2.57
CA LEU A 57 7.03 -7.59 -1.79
C LEU A 57 6.79 -6.32 -2.61
N SER A 58 7.66 -5.99 -3.57
CA SER A 58 7.58 -4.82 -4.45
C SER A 58 7.41 -3.49 -3.70
N ALA A 59 8.09 -3.34 -2.56
CA ALA A 59 7.89 -2.19 -1.66
C ALA A 59 6.39 -1.91 -1.41
N TYR A 60 5.63 -2.96 -1.10
CA TYR A 60 4.16 -2.90 -0.89
C TYR A 60 3.38 -2.38 -2.12
N SER A 61 3.73 -2.87 -3.30
CA SER A 61 3.16 -2.45 -4.59
C SER A 61 3.57 -1.04 -5.05
N ALA A 62 4.72 -0.54 -4.62
CA ALA A 62 5.25 0.74 -5.10
C ALA A 62 6.04 0.59 -6.42
N VAL A 63 6.69 -0.56 -6.63
CA VAL A 63 7.51 -0.83 -7.82
C VAL A 63 6.82 -1.77 -8.82
N ASN A 64 5.54 -1.50 -9.11
CA ASN A 64 4.77 -2.30 -10.07
C ASN A 64 5.47 -2.40 -11.44
N GLN A 65 6.08 -1.31 -11.90
CA GLN A 65 6.81 -1.23 -13.17
C GLN A 65 8.21 -1.89 -13.12
N GLY A 66 8.57 -2.49 -11.97
CA GLY A 66 9.89 -3.06 -11.75
C GLY A 66 10.91 -2.05 -11.22
N HIS A 67 11.89 -2.57 -10.50
CA HIS A 67 12.98 -1.76 -9.97
C HIS A 67 13.77 -1.11 -11.10
N CYS A 68 14.14 0.15 -10.90
CA CYS A 68 15.03 0.91 -11.79
C CYS A 68 14.64 0.83 -13.27
N HIS A 69 13.33 0.99 -13.58
CA HIS A 69 12.84 0.91 -14.94
C HIS A 69 13.51 1.95 -15.83
N PRO A 70 14.14 1.59 -16.97
CA PRO A 70 14.99 2.50 -17.74
C PRO A 70 14.24 3.72 -18.29
N LYS A 71 12.99 3.57 -18.69
CA LYS A 71 12.18 4.69 -19.17
C LYS A 71 11.83 5.69 -18.07
N LEU A 72 11.68 5.22 -16.83
CA LEU A 72 11.42 6.07 -15.66
C LEU A 72 12.69 6.82 -15.25
N ILE A 73 13.84 6.14 -15.24
CA ILE A 73 15.15 6.77 -14.99
C ILE A 73 15.39 7.87 -16.01
N ALA A 74 15.14 7.60 -17.29
CA ALA A 74 15.34 8.60 -18.35
C ALA A 74 14.46 9.84 -18.12
N ALA A 75 13.17 9.67 -17.78
CA ALA A 75 12.27 10.79 -17.47
C ALA A 75 12.70 11.57 -16.23
N LEU A 76 13.19 10.88 -15.18
CA LEU A 76 13.72 11.52 -13.97
C LEU A 76 14.95 12.40 -14.30
N VAL A 77 15.91 11.85 -15.03
CA VAL A 77 17.17 12.54 -15.38
C VAL A 77 16.91 13.75 -16.28
N ASP A 78 16.05 13.59 -17.31
CA ASP A 78 15.68 14.70 -18.18
C ASP A 78 15.05 15.85 -17.40
N GLN A 79 14.02 15.56 -16.60
CA GLN A 79 13.30 16.60 -15.85
C GLN A 79 14.15 17.20 -14.73
N ALA A 80 15.01 16.41 -14.07
CA ALA A 80 15.89 16.89 -13.01
C ALA A 80 16.88 17.94 -13.50
N SER A 81 17.28 17.88 -14.77
CA SER A 81 18.18 18.87 -15.38
C SER A 81 17.49 20.17 -15.79
N ARG A 82 16.16 20.25 -15.74
CA ARG A 82 15.37 21.42 -16.16
C ARG A 82 14.85 22.21 -14.97
N VAL A 83 13.86 21.66 -14.25
CA VAL A 83 13.29 22.24 -13.03
C VAL A 83 12.67 21.12 -12.18
N THR A 84 13.06 21.06 -10.90
CA THR A 84 12.59 20.03 -9.98
C THR A 84 11.43 20.49 -9.12
N LEU A 85 11.41 21.77 -8.72
CA LEU A 85 10.42 22.34 -7.81
C LEU A 85 10.15 23.81 -8.16
N SER A 86 8.86 24.17 -8.32
CA SER A 86 8.40 25.56 -8.47
C SER A 86 7.50 26.00 -7.32
N SER A 87 7.14 25.08 -6.41
CA SER A 87 5.96 25.18 -5.52
C SER A 87 4.65 25.47 -6.29
N ARG A 88 3.54 25.65 -5.56
CA ARG A 88 2.24 26.06 -6.16
C ARG A 88 2.02 27.57 -6.11
N ALA A 89 3.03 28.33 -5.67
CA ALA A 89 3.03 29.79 -5.77
C ALA A 89 3.19 30.25 -7.23
N PHE A 90 3.78 29.41 -8.08
CA PHE A 90 3.95 29.64 -9.50
C PHE A 90 3.41 28.48 -10.32
N TYR A 91 3.10 28.72 -11.59
CA TYR A 91 2.83 27.66 -12.55
C TYR A 91 4.13 27.00 -13.00
N ASN A 92 4.03 25.73 -13.40
CA ASN A 92 5.08 25.05 -14.15
C ASN A 92 4.45 24.36 -15.37
N ASP A 93 5.26 24.01 -16.35
CA ASP A 93 4.81 23.48 -17.63
C ASP A 93 4.46 21.97 -17.59
N VAL A 94 4.82 21.25 -16.52
CA VAL A 94 4.61 19.80 -16.41
C VAL A 94 3.33 19.47 -15.64
N PHE A 95 3.02 20.17 -14.56
CA PHE A 95 1.83 19.87 -13.74
C PHE A 95 0.51 19.91 -14.54
N PRO A 96 0.25 20.90 -15.41
CA PRO A 96 -0.98 20.89 -16.22
C PRO A 96 -1.07 19.68 -17.16
N ARG A 97 0.08 19.19 -17.65
CA ARG A 97 0.16 17.97 -18.45
C ARG A 97 -0.18 16.75 -17.62
N PHE A 98 0.39 16.64 -16.43
CA PHE A 98 0.06 15.58 -15.48
C PHE A 98 -1.43 15.60 -15.12
N ALA A 99 -1.98 16.76 -14.77
CA ALA A 99 -3.38 16.88 -14.39
C ALA A 99 -4.32 16.41 -15.51
N LYS A 100 -4.09 16.90 -16.74
CA LYS A 100 -4.87 16.47 -17.92
C LYS A 100 -4.70 14.98 -18.21
N PHE A 101 -3.46 14.47 -18.11
CA PHE A 101 -3.18 13.08 -18.39
C PHE A 101 -3.84 12.14 -17.38
N VAL A 102 -3.64 12.36 -16.08
CA VAL A 102 -4.13 11.46 -15.04
C VAL A 102 -5.66 11.48 -14.92
N THR A 103 -6.29 12.63 -15.10
CA THR A 103 -7.76 12.73 -15.11
C THR A 103 -8.37 11.97 -16.30
N SER A 104 -7.81 12.13 -17.48
CA SER A 104 -8.22 11.38 -18.66
C SER A 104 -7.93 9.88 -18.56
N TYR A 105 -6.79 9.52 -17.98
CA TYR A 105 -6.33 8.13 -17.87
C TYR A 105 -7.23 7.30 -16.94
N PHE A 106 -7.68 7.89 -15.84
CA PHE A 106 -8.52 7.22 -14.83
C PHE A 106 -10.00 7.58 -14.93
N GLY A 107 -10.40 8.49 -15.82
CA GLY A 107 -11.82 8.85 -16.03
C GLY A 107 -12.43 9.70 -14.92
N PHE A 108 -11.66 10.62 -14.34
CA PHE A 108 -12.13 11.60 -13.34
C PHE A 108 -12.00 13.02 -13.86
N ASP A 109 -12.68 13.98 -13.20
CA ASP A 109 -12.72 15.37 -13.69
C ASP A 109 -11.51 16.19 -13.23
N MET A 110 -11.06 15.98 -11.98
CA MET A 110 -10.02 16.79 -11.35
C MET A 110 -9.07 15.96 -10.51
N VAL A 111 -7.85 16.49 -10.32
CA VAL A 111 -6.80 15.90 -9.50
C VAL A 111 -6.24 16.91 -8.51
N MET A 112 -6.02 16.50 -7.27
CA MET A 112 -5.22 17.21 -6.28
C MET A 112 -3.94 16.41 -6.02
N PRO A 113 -2.75 16.95 -6.38
CA PRO A 113 -1.48 16.27 -6.23
C PRO A 113 -0.96 16.40 -4.80
N MET A 114 -0.39 15.31 -4.28
CA MET A 114 0.35 15.21 -3.03
C MET A 114 1.63 14.38 -3.25
N ASN A 115 2.31 13.96 -2.19
CA ASN A 115 3.59 13.25 -2.31
C ASN A 115 3.52 11.82 -1.77
N THR A 116 2.88 11.61 -0.63
CA THR A 116 2.76 10.30 0.03
C THR A 116 1.33 9.82 0.07
N GLY A 117 1.13 8.50 0.21
CA GLY A 117 -0.19 7.93 0.39
C GLY A 117 -0.92 8.51 1.61
N ALA A 118 -0.20 8.72 2.71
CA ALA A 118 -0.75 9.34 3.91
C ALA A 118 -1.28 10.76 3.66
N GLU A 119 -0.57 11.56 2.87
CA GLU A 119 -1.07 12.89 2.46
C GLU A 119 -2.31 12.80 1.57
N ALA A 120 -2.39 11.81 0.67
CA ALA A 120 -3.59 11.58 -0.14
C ALA A 120 -4.80 11.20 0.75
N VAL A 121 -4.60 10.34 1.76
CA VAL A 121 -5.64 9.98 2.74
C VAL A 121 -6.11 11.22 3.52
N GLU A 122 -5.18 11.96 4.12
CA GLU A 122 -5.51 13.20 4.85
C GLU A 122 -6.25 14.21 3.96
N THR A 123 -5.84 14.33 2.70
CA THR A 123 -6.48 15.19 1.71
C THR A 123 -7.90 14.72 1.40
N GLY A 124 -8.10 13.42 1.17
CA GLY A 124 -9.43 12.83 0.93
C GLY A 124 -10.39 13.06 2.10
N ILE A 125 -9.93 12.85 3.34
CA ILE A 125 -10.70 13.12 4.57
C ILE A 125 -11.06 14.61 4.67
N LYS A 126 -10.13 15.50 4.39
CA LYS A 126 -10.37 16.96 4.43
C LYS A 126 -11.36 17.41 3.35
N ILE A 127 -11.25 16.88 2.12
CA ILE A 127 -12.20 17.13 1.03
C ILE A 127 -13.60 16.69 1.48
N ALA A 128 -13.73 15.46 1.99
CA ALA A 128 -15.00 14.88 2.43
C ALA A 128 -15.66 15.71 3.56
N ARG A 129 -14.89 16.12 4.58
CA ARG A 129 -15.40 17.00 5.63
C ARG A 129 -15.88 18.34 5.07
N LYS A 130 -15.09 18.97 4.21
CA LYS A 130 -15.43 20.28 3.62
C LYS A 130 -16.66 20.18 2.73
N TRP A 131 -16.77 19.14 1.94
CA TRP A 131 -17.98 18.83 1.17
C TRP A 131 -19.19 18.60 2.08
N GLY A 132 -19.01 17.82 3.15
CA GLY A 132 -20.05 17.58 4.15
C GLY A 132 -20.64 18.86 4.74
N TYR A 133 -19.78 19.84 5.06
CA TYR A 133 -20.22 21.14 5.60
C TYR A 133 -20.81 22.04 4.53
N LYS A 134 -20.16 22.18 3.38
CA LYS A 134 -20.55 23.17 2.35
C LYS A 134 -21.68 22.71 1.43
N VAL A 135 -21.75 21.41 1.13
CA VAL A 135 -22.68 20.86 0.14
C VAL A 135 -23.78 20.05 0.81
N LYS A 136 -23.44 19.09 1.66
CA LYS A 136 -24.41 18.25 2.36
C LYS A 136 -25.16 18.99 3.47
N GLY A 137 -24.57 20.06 4.04
CA GLY A 137 -25.18 20.85 5.11
C GLY A 137 -25.05 20.24 6.51
N ILE A 138 -24.04 19.40 6.73
CA ILE A 138 -23.71 18.86 8.06
C ILE A 138 -23.38 20.02 9.00
N PRO A 139 -23.92 20.06 10.24
CA PRO A 139 -23.59 21.11 11.20
C PRO A 139 -22.09 21.15 11.50
N GLU A 140 -21.57 22.33 11.78
CA GLU A 140 -20.15 22.56 12.07
C GLU A 140 -19.63 21.58 13.15
N ASN A 141 -18.45 21.00 12.92
CA ASN A 141 -17.77 20.02 13.80
C ASN A 141 -18.54 18.71 14.02
N LYS A 142 -19.54 18.36 13.18
CA LYS A 142 -20.32 17.13 13.28
C LYS A 142 -20.06 16.10 12.16
N ALA A 143 -19.25 16.43 11.16
CA ALA A 143 -18.97 15.52 10.06
C ALA A 143 -18.28 14.23 10.54
N VAL A 144 -18.85 13.10 10.14
CA VAL A 144 -18.36 11.75 10.46
C VAL A 144 -17.72 11.14 9.21
N ILE A 145 -16.57 10.51 9.40
CA ILE A 145 -15.90 9.68 8.39
C ILE A 145 -15.76 8.27 8.97
N LEU A 146 -16.25 7.28 8.25
CA LEU A 146 -16.16 5.88 8.66
C LEU A 146 -15.27 5.08 7.72
N SER A 147 -14.66 4.03 8.26
CA SER A 147 -13.95 2.99 7.52
C SER A 147 -14.32 1.62 8.07
N ALA A 148 -13.86 0.54 7.42
CA ALA A 148 -14.02 -0.80 7.95
C ALA A 148 -12.90 -1.16 8.92
N GLU A 149 -13.13 -2.17 9.77
CA GLU A 149 -12.12 -2.77 10.65
C GLU A 149 -10.94 -3.34 9.85
N ASN A 150 -9.77 -3.43 10.48
CA ASN A 150 -8.51 -3.92 9.90
C ASN A 150 -8.01 -3.13 8.68
N ASN A 151 -8.44 -1.87 8.57
CA ASN A 151 -7.98 -0.98 7.51
C ASN A 151 -6.53 -0.51 7.74
N PHE A 152 -5.88 -0.16 6.65
CA PHE A 152 -4.61 0.55 6.68
C PHE A 152 -4.62 1.74 5.72
N HIS A 153 -4.71 2.95 6.27
CA HIS A 153 -4.71 4.20 5.50
C HIS A 153 -3.49 5.08 5.79
N GLY A 154 -2.48 4.55 6.49
CA GLY A 154 -1.27 5.26 6.87
C GLY A 154 -1.07 5.37 8.38
N ARG A 155 -0.13 6.22 8.80
CA ARG A 155 0.29 6.38 10.19
C ARG A 155 0.13 7.80 10.73
N THR A 156 -0.59 8.68 10.04
CA THR A 156 -0.96 10.01 10.52
C THR A 156 -2.09 9.93 11.56
N PHE A 157 -2.32 11.00 12.31
CA PHE A 157 -3.37 11.01 13.33
C PHE A 157 -4.77 10.71 12.79
N ALA A 158 -5.13 11.22 11.60
CA ALA A 158 -6.41 10.86 10.99
C ALA A 158 -6.44 9.36 10.58
N ALA A 159 -5.38 8.85 9.99
CA ALA A 159 -5.29 7.45 9.58
C ALA A 159 -5.35 6.50 10.78
N ILE A 160 -4.62 6.77 11.87
CA ILE A 160 -4.69 5.92 13.08
C ILE A 160 -6.00 6.09 13.85
N SER A 161 -6.70 7.21 13.67
CA SER A 161 -8.07 7.36 14.22
C SER A 161 -9.08 6.44 13.52
N LEU A 162 -8.85 6.10 12.25
CA LEU A 162 -9.63 5.10 11.51
C LEU A 162 -9.23 3.66 11.84
N SER A 163 -8.00 3.43 12.30
CA SER A 163 -7.43 2.10 12.48
C SER A 163 -8.06 1.35 13.65
N SER A 164 -8.18 0.02 13.52
CA SER A 164 -8.47 -0.91 14.61
C SER A 164 -7.20 -1.60 15.14
N ASP A 165 -6.05 -1.39 14.51
CA ASP A 165 -4.78 -2.03 14.88
C ASP A 165 -4.22 -1.43 16.18
N PRO A 166 -4.10 -2.21 17.27
CA PRO A 166 -3.56 -1.73 18.53
C PRO A 166 -2.12 -1.22 18.44
N GLU A 167 -1.26 -1.85 17.62
CA GLU A 167 0.14 -1.45 17.48
C GLU A 167 0.30 -0.06 16.89
N SER A 168 -0.62 0.33 15.99
CA SER A 168 -0.61 1.67 15.39
C SER A 168 -1.25 2.75 16.26
N ARG A 169 -1.96 2.35 17.32
CA ARG A 169 -2.76 3.27 18.16
C ARG A 169 -2.20 3.46 19.57
N GLU A 170 -1.57 2.45 20.16
CA GLU A 170 -1.13 2.48 21.54
C GLU A 170 -0.24 3.70 21.84
N ASN A 171 -0.61 4.47 22.88
CA ASN A 171 0.08 5.68 23.35
C ASN A 171 0.12 6.87 22.38
N TYR A 172 -0.68 6.86 21.30
CA TYR A 172 -0.79 7.98 20.35
C TYR A 172 -2.09 8.80 20.48
N GLY A 173 -2.96 8.50 21.45
CA GLY A 173 -4.16 9.32 21.71
C GLY A 173 -3.83 10.75 22.20
N PRO A 174 -4.82 11.70 22.20
CA PRO A 174 -6.23 11.47 21.84
C PRO A 174 -6.47 11.38 20.32
N TYR A 175 -7.43 10.55 19.93
CA TYR A 175 -7.79 10.38 18.52
C TYR A 175 -8.74 11.47 18.05
N LEU A 176 -8.79 11.68 16.72
CA LEU A 176 -9.65 12.70 16.13
C LEU A 176 -11.13 12.33 16.25
N PRO A 177 -11.99 13.26 16.74
CA PRO A 177 -13.41 13.02 16.84
C PRO A 177 -14.08 12.91 15.46
N GLY A 178 -15.14 12.11 15.38
CA GLY A 178 -15.90 11.90 14.16
C GLY A 178 -15.19 11.07 13.09
N ILE A 179 -14.12 10.38 13.44
CA ILE A 179 -13.38 9.48 12.54
C ILE A 179 -13.22 8.13 13.24
N GLY A 180 -13.56 7.02 12.56
CA GLY A 180 -13.42 5.69 13.16
C GLY A 180 -13.85 4.55 12.27
N CYS A 181 -13.69 3.32 12.82
CA CYS A 181 -14.10 2.06 12.19
C CYS A 181 -15.07 1.26 13.09
N THR A 182 -15.76 1.93 14.02
CA THR A 182 -16.82 1.36 14.85
C THR A 182 -18.16 1.98 14.50
N ILE A 183 -19.23 1.23 14.74
CA ILE A 183 -20.61 1.72 14.58
C ILE A 183 -20.81 2.88 15.56
N PRO A 184 -21.18 4.09 15.11
CA PRO A 184 -21.30 5.25 15.95
C PRO A 184 -22.19 5.02 17.18
N GLY A 185 -21.69 5.44 18.36
CA GLY A 185 -22.37 5.24 19.63
C GLY A 185 -22.21 3.84 20.24
N THR A 186 -21.41 2.98 19.64
CA THR A 186 -21.10 1.62 20.13
C THR A 186 -19.58 1.36 20.06
N GLU A 187 -19.17 0.23 20.65
CA GLU A 187 -17.80 -0.30 20.48
C GLU A 187 -17.73 -1.40 19.39
N LYS A 188 -18.87 -1.71 18.72
CA LYS A 188 -18.93 -2.75 17.71
C LYS A 188 -18.18 -2.31 16.46
N PRO A 189 -17.20 -3.11 15.96
CA PRO A 189 -16.48 -2.77 14.75
C PRO A 189 -17.37 -2.83 13.50
N ILE A 190 -17.03 -2.05 12.50
CA ILE A 190 -17.59 -2.17 11.13
C ILE A 190 -16.74 -3.23 10.44
N ALA A 191 -17.09 -4.50 10.58
CA ALA A 191 -16.31 -5.58 10.01
C ALA A 191 -16.24 -5.45 8.48
N TYR A 192 -15.03 -5.65 7.93
CA TYR A 192 -14.84 -5.63 6.48
C TYR A 192 -15.57 -6.80 5.83
N ASN A 193 -16.21 -6.56 4.68
CA ASN A 193 -17.04 -7.52 3.97
C ASN A 193 -18.36 -7.91 4.70
N ASP A 194 -18.75 -7.21 5.77
CA ASP A 194 -20.03 -7.39 6.45
C ASP A 194 -21.02 -6.29 6.05
N LYS A 195 -21.95 -6.64 5.14
CA LYS A 195 -22.97 -5.72 4.64
C LYS A 195 -24.00 -5.33 5.71
N VAL A 196 -24.20 -6.16 6.74
CA VAL A 196 -25.13 -5.86 7.85
C VAL A 196 -24.49 -4.81 8.76
N ALA A 197 -23.24 -5.03 9.19
CA ALA A 197 -22.52 -4.04 9.98
C ALA A 197 -22.38 -2.70 9.26
N LEU A 198 -22.18 -2.74 7.93
CA LEU A 198 -22.09 -1.53 7.11
C LEU A 198 -23.40 -0.73 7.12
N ARG A 199 -24.55 -1.38 6.94
CA ARG A 199 -25.89 -0.74 7.02
C ARG A 199 -26.14 -0.14 8.40
N GLU A 200 -25.89 -0.90 9.47
CA GLU A 200 -26.02 -0.43 10.85
C GLU A 200 -25.17 0.84 11.10
N ALA A 201 -23.95 0.86 10.56
CA ALA A 201 -23.05 2.01 10.71
C ALA A 201 -23.56 3.27 9.99
N PHE A 202 -24.11 3.11 8.77
CA PHE A 202 -24.70 4.23 8.02
C PHE A 202 -25.95 4.79 8.71
N GLU A 203 -26.81 3.91 9.23
CA GLU A 203 -28.02 4.31 9.98
C GLU A 203 -27.64 5.03 11.29
N ALA A 204 -26.68 4.50 12.03
CA ALA A 204 -26.23 5.08 13.31
C ALA A 204 -25.53 6.44 13.13
N ALA A 205 -24.73 6.61 12.06
CA ALA A 205 -24.10 7.89 11.74
C ALA A 205 -25.11 8.94 11.26
N GLY A 206 -26.17 8.50 10.60
CA GLY A 206 -27.26 9.32 10.12
C GLY A 206 -26.83 10.45 9.17
N PRO A 207 -27.44 11.65 9.27
CA PRO A 207 -27.16 12.76 8.35
C PRO A 207 -25.74 13.34 8.48
N ASN A 208 -25.02 13.03 9.54
CA ASN A 208 -23.68 13.54 9.79
C ASN A 208 -22.59 12.76 9.08
N LEU A 209 -22.90 11.61 8.46
CA LEU A 209 -21.91 10.82 7.71
C LEU A 209 -21.52 11.57 6.42
N ALA A 210 -20.27 12.00 6.34
CA ALA A 210 -19.73 12.71 5.17
C ALA A 210 -19.13 11.74 4.14
N ALA A 211 -18.40 10.71 4.62
CA ALA A 211 -17.78 9.73 3.73
C ALA A 211 -17.60 8.36 4.39
N PHE A 212 -17.55 7.35 3.53
CA PHE A 212 -17.03 6.02 3.83
C PHE A 212 -15.74 5.82 3.04
N LEU A 213 -14.64 5.60 3.74
CA LEU A 213 -13.30 5.35 3.18
C LEU A 213 -12.99 3.86 3.26
N VAL A 214 -12.67 3.24 2.14
CA VAL A 214 -12.47 1.79 2.06
C VAL A 214 -11.36 1.41 1.09
N GLU A 215 -10.58 0.37 1.45
CA GLU A 215 -9.70 -0.33 0.52
C GLU A 215 -10.52 -1.33 -0.30
N PRO A 216 -10.48 -1.34 -1.64
CA PRO A 216 -11.19 -2.32 -2.45
C PRO A 216 -10.78 -3.78 -2.18
N ILE A 217 -9.52 -3.97 -1.80
CA ILE A 217 -8.95 -5.18 -1.19
C ILE A 217 -8.09 -4.69 -0.03
N GLN A 218 -8.32 -5.19 1.18
CA GLN A 218 -7.47 -4.83 2.30
C GLN A 218 -6.08 -5.46 2.14
N GLY A 219 -5.06 -4.61 1.97
CA GLY A 219 -3.68 -5.04 1.71
C GLY A 219 -2.96 -5.49 2.97
N GLU A 220 -2.81 -4.60 3.94
CA GLU A 220 -2.06 -4.85 5.17
C GLU A 220 -2.73 -5.92 6.05
N ALA A 221 -4.05 -6.02 6.03
CA ALA A 221 -4.82 -7.08 6.71
C ALA A 221 -4.54 -8.49 6.15
N GLY A 222 -3.70 -8.62 5.10
CA GLY A 222 -3.29 -9.90 4.54
C GLY A 222 -4.01 -10.26 3.26
N ILE A 223 -4.23 -9.32 2.37
CA ILE A 223 -4.88 -9.47 1.06
C ILE A 223 -6.29 -10.05 1.20
N VAL A 224 -7.13 -9.33 1.93
CA VAL A 224 -8.53 -9.72 2.15
C VAL A 224 -9.36 -9.24 0.96
N VAL A 225 -9.73 -10.16 0.09
CA VAL A 225 -10.59 -9.91 -1.07
C VAL A 225 -12.05 -10.00 -0.61
N PRO A 226 -12.86 -8.96 -0.79
CA PRO A 226 -14.26 -8.99 -0.35
C PRO A 226 -15.13 -9.76 -1.35
N ASP A 227 -16.34 -10.08 -0.94
CA ASP A 227 -17.36 -10.61 -1.82
C ASP A 227 -17.66 -9.63 -2.98
N PRO A 228 -18.01 -10.12 -4.17
CA PRO A 228 -18.18 -9.27 -5.36
C PRO A 228 -19.16 -8.11 -5.19
N ASP A 229 -20.16 -8.26 -4.32
CA ASP A 229 -21.23 -7.30 -4.10
C ASP A 229 -21.01 -6.36 -2.88
N TYR A 230 -19.91 -6.53 -2.12
CA TYR A 230 -19.65 -5.68 -0.95
C TYR A 230 -19.47 -4.20 -1.31
N LEU A 231 -18.63 -3.90 -2.29
CA LEU A 231 -18.43 -2.52 -2.73
C LEU A 231 -19.65 -1.97 -3.48
N GLN A 232 -20.45 -2.82 -4.12
CA GLN A 232 -21.74 -2.43 -4.71
C GLN A 232 -22.72 -1.99 -3.62
N GLU A 233 -22.80 -2.72 -2.51
CA GLU A 233 -23.59 -2.32 -1.33
C GLU A 233 -23.08 -1.00 -0.73
N ALA A 234 -21.77 -0.85 -0.58
CA ALA A 234 -21.17 0.40 -0.09
C ALA A 234 -21.54 1.58 -1.00
N ARG A 235 -21.48 1.42 -2.34
CA ARG A 235 -21.90 2.45 -3.29
C ARG A 235 -23.38 2.79 -3.16
N ALA A 236 -24.23 1.76 -3.09
CA ALA A 236 -25.68 1.95 -2.97
C ALA A 236 -26.07 2.68 -1.66
N LEU A 237 -25.41 2.35 -0.55
CA LEU A 237 -25.60 3.06 0.72
C LEU A 237 -25.11 4.50 0.65
N CYS A 238 -23.97 4.75 0.04
CA CYS A 238 -23.47 6.11 -0.17
C CYS A 238 -24.44 6.94 -0.99
N ASP A 239 -24.98 6.40 -2.07
CA ASP A 239 -25.98 7.08 -2.91
C ASP A 239 -27.27 7.37 -2.12
N LYS A 240 -27.80 6.37 -1.41
CA LYS A 240 -29.03 6.49 -0.61
C LYS A 240 -28.92 7.55 0.48
N HIS A 241 -27.77 7.64 1.15
CA HIS A 241 -27.56 8.52 2.30
C HIS A 241 -26.84 9.84 1.95
N ASN A 242 -26.60 10.10 0.66
CA ASN A 242 -25.80 11.24 0.19
C ASN A 242 -24.46 11.32 0.93
N VAL A 243 -23.64 10.28 0.79
CA VAL A 243 -22.33 10.10 1.44
C VAL A 243 -21.29 9.89 0.36
N LEU A 244 -20.10 10.47 0.49
CA LEU A 244 -19.01 10.22 -0.45
C LEU A 244 -18.41 8.83 -0.23
N LEU A 245 -18.26 8.06 -1.31
CA LEU A 245 -17.46 6.84 -1.33
C LEU A 245 -16.03 7.18 -1.72
N ILE A 246 -15.07 6.90 -0.83
CA ILE A 246 -13.65 7.10 -1.09
C ILE A 246 -12.98 5.73 -1.20
N CYS A 247 -12.44 5.39 -2.36
CA CYS A 247 -11.64 4.18 -2.54
C CYS A 247 -10.15 4.50 -2.36
N ASP A 248 -9.54 3.86 -1.37
CA ASP A 248 -8.10 3.86 -1.18
C ASP A 248 -7.46 2.82 -2.11
N GLU A 249 -6.98 3.30 -3.24
CA GLU A 249 -6.31 2.50 -4.27
C GLU A 249 -4.78 2.63 -4.22
N ILE A 250 -4.24 3.13 -3.11
CA ILE A 250 -2.80 3.36 -2.95
C ILE A 250 -2.02 2.06 -3.14
N GLN A 251 -2.53 0.93 -2.63
CA GLN A 251 -1.88 -0.37 -2.80
C GLN A 251 -2.50 -1.20 -3.93
N THR A 252 -3.80 -1.11 -4.13
CA THR A 252 -4.56 -1.97 -5.06
C THR A 252 -4.61 -1.47 -6.48
N GLY A 253 -4.39 -0.17 -6.70
CA GLY A 253 -4.49 0.48 -7.99
C GLY A 253 -3.29 0.22 -8.92
N ILE A 254 -3.37 0.84 -10.08
CA ILE A 254 -2.31 0.88 -11.10
C ILE A 254 -1.89 -0.54 -11.51
N ALA A 255 -2.85 -1.27 -12.07
CA ALA A 255 -2.73 -2.60 -12.65
C ALA A 255 -2.50 -3.76 -11.67
N ARG A 256 -2.19 -3.49 -10.38
CA ARG A 256 -1.81 -4.53 -9.40
C ARG A 256 -2.76 -5.71 -9.34
N THR A 257 -4.07 -5.47 -9.43
CA THR A 257 -5.11 -6.50 -9.25
C THR A 257 -5.69 -7.03 -10.57
N GLY A 258 -5.09 -6.72 -11.74
CA GLY A 258 -5.59 -7.13 -13.04
C GLY A 258 -6.67 -6.22 -13.64
N LYS A 259 -6.88 -5.06 -13.02
CA LYS A 259 -7.63 -3.91 -13.54
C LYS A 259 -6.79 -2.66 -13.35
N LEU A 260 -7.10 -1.59 -14.07
CA LEU A 260 -6.38 -0.33 -13.89
C LEU A 260 -6.56 0.20 -12.47
N LEU A 261 -7.80 0.18 -11.97
CA LEU A 261 -8.18 0.43 -10.58
C LEU A 261 -9.00 -0.76 -10.06
N CYS A 262 -8.76 -1.16 -8.80
CA CYS A 262 -9.35 -2.37 -8.23
C CYS A 262 -10.88 -2.30 -8.10
N HIS A 263 -11.46 -1.13 -7.81
CA HIS A 263 -12.91 -0.96 -7.71
C HIS A 263 -13.67 -1.30 -9.02
N GLU A 264 -12.98 -1.30 -10.16
CA GLU A 264 -13.55 -1.70 -11.44
C GLU A 264 -14.06 -3.15 -11.45
N TRP A 265 -13.49 -4.02 -10.60
CA TRP A 265 -13.98 -5.40 -10.44
C TRP A 265 -15.42 -5.46 -9.94
N SER A 266 -15.84 -4.48 -9.15
CA SER A 266 -17.21 -4.38 -8.63
C SER A 266 -18.14 -3.55 -9.52
N GLY A 267 -17.64 -3.01 -10.63
CA GLY A 267 -18.42 -2.20 -11.56
C GLY A 267 -18.96 -0.89 -10.98
N ILE A 268 -18.33 -0.37 -9.94
CA ILE A 268 -18.72 0.89 -9.28
C ILE A 268 -17.82 2.04 -9.69
N LYS A 269 -18.29 3.26 -9.46
CA LYS A 269 -17.47 4.48 -9.54
C LYS A 269 -17.50 5.20 -8.18
N PRO A 270 -16.37 5.31 -7.49
CA PRO A 270 -16.29 6.09 -6.25
C PRO A 270 -16.30 7.60 -6.55
N ASP A 271 -16.62 8.40 -5.54
CA ASP A 271 -16.59 9.87 -5.62
C ASP A 271 -15.16 10.40 -5.57
N LEU A 272 -14.30 9.75 -4.76
CA LEU A 272 -12.87 10.02 -4.66
C LEU A 272 -12.07 8.73 -4.78
N VAL A 273 -10.92 8.82 -5.46
CA VAL A 273 -9.88 7.77 -5.50
C VAL A 273 -8.58 8.32 -4.99
N LEU A 274 -7.95 7.60 -4.07
CA LEU A 274 -6.62 7.92 -3.55
C LEU A 274 -5.58 7.07 -4.26
N LEU A 275 -4.56 7.69 -4.84
CA LEU A 275 -3.46 7.04 -5.53
C LEU A 275 -2.13 7.42 -4.88
N GLY A 276 -1.21 6.46 -4.86
CA GLY A 276 0.15 6.61 -4.36
C GLY A 276 1.05 5.49 -4.89
N LYS A 277 2.11 5.17 -4.16
CA LYS A 277 2.98 4.01 -4.47
C LYS A 277 3.34 3.93 -5.97
N ALA A 278 2.72 3.00 -6.71
CA ALA A 278 3.04 2.71 -8.11
C ALA A 278 2.75 3.85 -9.09
N ILE A 279 2.11 4.95 -8.67
CA ILE A 279 1.88 6.10 -9.56
C ILE A 279 3.19 6.69 -10.11
N SER A 280 4.29 6.51 -9.38
CA SER A 280 5.64 6.92 -9.80
C SER A 280 6.56 5.72 -10.11
N GLY A 281 6.05 4.50 -10.06
CA GLY A 281 6.86 3.30 -10.28
C GLY A 281 7.98 3.11 -9.26
N GLY A 282 7.84 3.65 -8.03
CA GLY A 282 8.84 3.59 -6.98
C GLY A 282 10.03 4.53 -7.17
N MET A 283 9.99 5.40 -8.20
CA MET A 283 11.11 6.25 -8.55
C MET A 283 11.16 7.55 -7.74
N TYR A 284 10.00 8.10 -7.35
CA TYR A 284 9.89 9.36 -6.63
C TYR A 284 8.56 9.40 -5.83
N PRO A 285 8.52 10.02 -4.64
CA PRO A 285 7.28 10.12 -3.89
C PRO A 285 6.25 10.96 -4.63
N VAL A 286 5.16 10.34 -5.07
CA VAL A 286 4.01 10.98 -5.72
C VAL A 286 2.73 10.33 -5.22
N SER A 287 1.73 11.14 -4.95
CA SER A 287 0.36 10.70 -4.70
C SER A 287 -0.63 11.73 -5.23
N CYS A 288 -1.89 11.36 -5.31
CA CYS A 288 -2.95 12.30 -5.64
C CYS A 288 -4.32 11.79 -5.18
N VAL A 289 -5.26 12.74 -5.13
CA VAL A 289 -6.69 12.47 -5.00
C VAL A 289 -7.36 12.83 -6.32
N LEU A 290 -8.11 11.88 -6.88
CA LEU A 290 -8.97 12.07 -8.05
C LEU A 290 -10.42 12.19 -7.61
N GLY A 291 -11.18 13.04 -8.25
CA GLY A 291 -12.60 13.18 -7.93
C GLY A 291 -13.40 13.92 -8.99
N SER A 292 -14.72 13.99 -8.74
CA SER A 292 -15.62 14.79 -9.55
C SER A 292 -15.40 16.29 -9.30
N LYS A 293 -15.73 17.10 -10.30
CA LYS A 293 -15.57 18.55 -10.23
C LYS A 293 -16.32 19.17 -9.04
N ASP A 294 -17.54 18.72 -8.79
CA ASP A 294 -18.39 19.28 -7.73
C ASP A 294 -17.81 19.01 -6.33
N VAL A 295 -17.19 17.87 -6.11
CA VAL A 295 -16.53 17.52 -4.85
C VAL A 295 -15.20 18.27 -4.73
N MET A 296 -14.37 18.24 -5.76
CA MET A 296 -13.01 18.81 -5.73
C MET A 296 -13.00 20.34 -5.60
N LEU A 297 -13.96 21.04 -6.19
CA LEU A 297 -14.08 22.51 -6.12
C LEU A 297 -14.60 23.02 -4.76
N THR A 298 -14.91 22.16 -3.81
CA THR A 298 -15.12 22.57 -2.42
C THR A 298 -13.84 23.07 -1.75
N ILE A 299 -12.68 22.65 -2.27
CA ILE A 299 -11.37 23.16 -1.83
C ILE A 299 -11.10 24.51 -2.50
N GLU A 300 -10.89 25.53 -1.71
CA GLU A 300 -10.64 26.90 -2.16
C GLU A 300 -9.16 27.25 -2.06
N ALA A 301 -8.74 28.28 -2.79
CA ALA A 301 -7.38 28.78 -2.75
C ALA A 301 -6.92 29.10 -1.30
N GLY A 302 -5.74 28.62 -0.94
CA GLY A 302 -5.15 28.83 0.38
C GLY A 302 -5.66 27.92 1.50
N THR A 303 -6.67 27.05 1.25
CA THR A 303 -7.25 26.21 2.31
C THR A 303 -6.63 24.83 2.43
N HIS A 304 -5.88 24.38 1.44
CA HIS A 304 -5.14 23.11 1.45
C HIS A 304 -4.00 23.13 0.42
N GLY A 305 -2.91 22.43 0.69
CA GLY A 305 -1.79 22.35 -0.24
C GLY A 305 -0.58 21.60 0.33
N SER A 306 0.46 21.56 -0.48
CA SER A 306 1.77 20.96 -0.19
C SER A 306 2.84 21.72 -0.94
N THR A 307 4.02 21.91 -0.34
CA THR A 307 5.17 22.52 -1.01
C THR A 307 5.61 21.70 -2.23
N TYR A 308 5.63 20.36 -2.10
CA TYR A 308 6.11 19.47 -3.14
C TYR A 308 4.99 18.85 -4.00
N GLY A 309 3.73 18.89 -3.57
CA GLY A 309 2.61 18.33 -4.33
C GLY A 309 2.48 18.98 -5.70
N GLY A 310 2.57 18.19 -6.77
CA GLY A 310 2.55 18.66 -8.16
C GLY A 310 3.87 19.25 -8.64
N ASN A 311 5.00 18.91 -8.00
CA ASN A 311 6.31 19.32 -8.47
C ASN A 311 6.61 18.73 -9.86
N PRO A 312 7.36 19.47 -10.72
CA PRO A 312 7.62 19.05 -12.10
C PRO A 312 8.29 17.68 -12.21
N LEU A 313 9.24 17.39 -11.31
CA LEU A 313 9.99 16.13 -11.33
C LEU A 313 9.06 14.93 -11.07
N GLY A 314 8.27 14.99 -9.99
CA GLY A 314 7.30 13.96 -9.66
C GLY A 314 6.22 13.78 -10.74
N CYS A 315 5.73 14.88 -11.32
CA CYS A 315 4.75 14.85 -12.40
C CYS A 315 5.28 14.19 -13.67
N ALA A 316 6.51 14.49 -14.09
CA ALA A 316 7.13 13.89 -15.27
C ALA A 316 7.34 12.37 -15.09
N VAL A 317 7.84 11.97 -13.93
CA VAL A 317 8.02 10.55 -13.57
C VAL A 317 6.68 9.82 -13.53
N ALA A 318 5.65 10.41 -12.93
CA ALA A 318 4.32 9.80 -12.82
C ALA A 318 3.65 9.62 -14.18
N ILE A 319 3.71 10.61 -15.07
CA ILE A 319 3.23 10.46 -16.45
C ILE A 319 3.92 9.27 -17.10
N ARG A 320 5.24 9.21 -17.04
CA ARG A 320 6.01 8.14 -17.68
C ARG A 320 5.73 6.76 -17.07
N ALA A 321 5.56 6.69 -15.75
CA ALA A 321 5.21 5.46 -15.05
C ALA A 321 3.85 4.89 -15.50
N LEU A 322 2.85 5.74 -15.68
CA LEU A 322 1.52 5.34 -16.18
C LEU A 322 1.53 4.99 -17.66
N GLU A 323 2.34 5.68 -18.47
CA GLU A 323 2.54 5.30 -19.87
C GLU A 323 3.15 3.90 -19.99
N VAL A 324 4.15 3.56 -19.16
CA VAL A 324 4.77 2.22 -19.10
C VAL A 324 3.73 1.15 -18.75
N VAL A 325 2.84 1.40 -17.80
CA VAL A 325 1.74 0.46 -17.46
C VAL A 325 0.93 0.09 -18.70
N ARG A 326 0.60 1.06 -19.54
CA ARG A 326 -0.16 0.84 -20.78
C ARG A 326 0.70 0.20 -21.88
N GLU A 327 1.91 0.72 -22.12
CA GLU A 327 2.82 0.27 -23.18
C GLU A 327 3.23 -1.21 -22.99
N GLU A 328 3.33 -1.66 -21.76
CA GLU A 328 3.77 -3.01 -21.41
C GLU A 328 2.59 -3.92 -21.00
N ASN A 329 1.33 -3.50 -21.25
CA ASN A 329 0.11 -4.27 -21.01
C ASN A 329 0.03 -4.85 -19.59
N MET A 330 0.42 -4.06 -18.57
CA MET A 330 0.58 -4.58 -17.21
C MET A 330 -0.74 -5.00 -16.56
N VAL A 331 -1.89 -4.45 -17.01
CA VAL A 331 -3.23 -4.84 -16.53
C VAL A 331 -3.52 -6.30 -16.89
N GLU A 332 -3.41 -6.63 -18.17
CA GLU A 332 -3.68 -7.96 -18.70
C GLU A 332 -2.65 -8.98 -18.18
N ARG A 333 -1.38 -8.57 -18.12
CA ARG A 333 -0.30 -9.41 -17.57
C ARG A 333 -0.55 -9.74 -16.10
N ALA A 334 -0.92 -8.76 -15.28
CA ALA A 334 -1.19 -8.98 -13.86
C ALA A 334 -2.35 -9.97 -13.65
N GLU A 335 -3.39 -9.92 -14.49
CA GLU A 335 -4.50 -10.87 -14.42
C GLU A 335 -4.06 -12.28 -14.82
N GLN A 336 -3.43 -12.42 -15.98
CA GLN A 336 -2.98 -13.72 -16.51
C GLN A 336 -1.95 -14.40 -15.59
N LEU A 337 -0.90 -13.67 -15.23
CA LEU A 337 0.17 -14.20 -14.37
C LEU A 337 -0.30 -14.39 -12.93
N GLY A 338 -1.28 -13.58 -12.48
CA GLY A 338 -1.91 -13.77 -11.19
C GLY A 338 -2.69 -15.09 -11.09
N HIS A 339 -3.42 -15.49 -12.14
CA HIS A 339 -4.06 -16.80 -12.20
C HIS A 339 -3.04 -17.92 -12.21
N LEU A 340 -2.04 -17.84 -13.09
CA LEU A 340 -0.95 -18.83 -13.17
C LEU A 340 -0.29 -19.04 -11.80
N PHE A 341 -0.02 -17.95 -11.08
CA PHE A 341 0.65 -18.01 -9.79
C PHE A 341 -0.23 -18.63 -8.71
N ARG A 342 -1.52 -18.23 -8.60
CA ARG A 342 -2.44 -18.82 -7.62
C ARG A 342 -2.71 -20.29 -7.88
N ASP A 343 -2.96 -20.68 -9.14
CA ASP A 343 -3.14 -22.10 -9.53
C ASP A 343 -1.90 -22.92 -9.17
N GLY A 344 -0.70 -22.36 -9.37
CA GLY A 344 0.56 -22.97 -8.97
C GLY A 344 0.71 -23.13 -7.46
N LEU A 345 0.33 -22.11 -6.68
CA LEU A 345 0.33 -22.17 -5.21
C LEU A 345 -0.64 -23.24 -4.68
N GLU A 346 -1.85 -23.31 -5.22
CA GLU A 346 -2.86 -24.32 -4.86
C GLU A 346 -2.42 -25.75 -5.25
N ALA A 347 -1.65 -25.89 -6.34
CA ALA A 347 -1.10 -27.17 -6.77
C ALA A 347 -0.01 -27.73 -5.85
N ILE A 348 0.59 -26.91 -4.97
CA ILE A 348 1.60 -27.37 -4.00
C ILE A 348 1.00 -28.38 -3.02
N LYS A 349 -0.28 -28.25 -2.65
CA LYS A 349 -1.03 -29.18 -1.77
C LYS A 349 -0.29 -29.49 -0.45
N SER A 350 0.39 -28.51 0.11
CA SER A 350 1.05 -28.67 1.41
C SER A 350 0.04 -28.47 2.54
N PRO A 351 0.07 -29.29 3.62
CA PRO A 351 -0.77 -29.07 4.80
C PRO A 351 -0.41 -27.76 5.54
N VAL A 352 0.77 -27.22 5.28
CA VAL A 352 1.23 -25.93 5.85
C VAL A 352 0.46 -24.75 5.25
N ILE A 353 0.03 -24.83 3.98
CA ILE A 353 -0.74 -23.77 3.33
C ILE A 353 -2.23 -24.02 3.59
N GLN A 354 -2.83 -23.21 4.46
CA GLN A 354 -4.25 -23.25 4.78
C GLN A 354 -5.11 -22.64 3.68
N THR A 355 -4.68 -21.49 3.13
CA THR A 355 -5.47 -20.73 2.15
C THR A 355 -4.53 -20.01 1.19
N VAL A 356 -4.91 -20.00 -0.09
CA VAL A 356 -4.37 -19.13 -1.12
C VAL A 356 -5.44 -18.10 -1.49
N ARG A 357 -5.12 -16.82 -1.52
CA ARG A 357 -6.07 -15.78 -1.91
C ARG A 357 -5.39 -14.61 -2.61
N GLY A 358 -6.18 -13.84 -3.38
CA GLY A 358 -5.65 -12.68 -4.09
C GLY A 358 -6.42 -12.33 -5.34
N LYS A 359 -5.96 -11.28 -6.02
CA LYS A 359 -6.49 -10.78 -7.28
C LYS A 359 -5.34 -10.21 -8.12
N GLY A 360 -5.26 -10.56 -9.40
CA GLY A 360 -4.10 -10.22 -10.20
C GLY A 360 -2.80 -10.72 -9.55
N LEU A 361 -1.79 -9.87 -9.47
CA LEU A 361 -0.52 -10.15 -8.78
C LEU A 361 -0.45 -9.57 -7.36
N LEU A 362 -1.59 -9.42 -6.70
CA LEU A 362 -1.70 -9.14 -5.28
C LEU A 362 -2.21 -10.39 -4.57
N ASN A 363 -1.31 -11.20 -4.01
CA ASN A 363 -1.63 -12.52 -3.47
C ASN A 363 -1.11 -12.71 -2.06
N ALA A 364 -1.68 -13.68 -1.35
CA ALA A 364 -1.19 -14.13 -0.05
C ALA A 364 -1.42 -15.63 0.13
N ILE A 365 -0.57 -16.25 0.94
CA ILE A 365 -0.79 -17.55 1.53
C ILE A 365 -1.01 -17.39 3.04
N VAL A 366 -1.97 -18.12 3.59
CA VAL A 366 -2.22 -18.23 5.02
C VAL A 366 -1.63 -19.56 5.50
N ILE A 367 -0.84 -19.53 6.55
CA ILE A 367 -0.15 -20.69 7.09
C ILE A 367 -0.98 -21.31 8.21
N ASP A 368 -1.16 -22.64 8.16
CA ASP A 368 -1.69 -23.42 9.28
C ASP A 368 -0.57 -23.71 10.29
N GLU A 369 -0.47 -22.89 11.32
CA GLU A 369 0.57 -23.02 12.36
C GLU A 369 0.52 -24.36 13.10
N SER A 370 -0.62 -25.06 13.09
CA SER A 370 -0.73 -26.40 13.68
C SER A 370 0.06 -27.48 12.88
N LYS A 371 0.49 -27.16 11.68
CA LYS A 371 1.21 -28.05 10.74
C LYS A 371 2.70 -27.71 10.59
N THR A 372 3.18 -26.71 11.31
CA THR A 372 4.55 -26.18 11.16
C THR A 372 5.53 -26.67 12.24
N ASN A 373 5.07 -27.51 13.19
CA ASN A 373 5.86 -27.94 14.36
C ASN A 373 6.39 -26.76 15.23
N GLY A 374 5.61 -25.68 15.33
CA GLY A 374 5.96 -24.51 16.11
C GLY A 374 6.73 -23.43 15.37
N HIS A 375 7.01 -23.63 14.07
CA HIS A 375 7.62 -22.60 13.23
C HIS A 375 6.58 -21.61 12.72
N THR A 376 7.02 -20.39 12.46
CA THR A 376 6.17 -19.24 12.13
C THR A 376 6.20 -18.91 10.64
N ALA A 377 5.33 -17.98 10.20
CA ALA A 377 5.42 -17.41 8.86
C ALA A 377 6.72 -16.61 8.65
N TRP A 378 7.32 -16.08 9.71
CA TRP A 378 8.64 -15.46 9.65
C TRP A 378 9.72 -16.48 9.27
N ASP A 379 9.74 -17.65 9.93
CA ASP A 379 10.68 -18.73 9.62
C ASP A 379 10.53 -19.20 8.16
N LEU A 380 9.30 -19.25 7.65
CA LEU A 380 9.05 -19.55 6.24
C LEU A 380 9.63 -18.48 5.31
N CYS A 381 9.48 -17.20 5.66
CA CYS A 381 10.09 -16.11 4.88
C CYS A 381 11.62 -16.18 4.91
N MET A 382 12.22 -16.58 6.05
CA MET A 382 13.67 -16.80 6.16
C MET A 382 14.14 -17.95 5.29
N LEU A 383 13.40 -19.07 5.24
CA LEU A 383 13.69 -20.19 4.32
C LEU A 383 13.61 -19.76 2.86
N MET A 384 12.55 -19.02 2.48
CA MET A 384 12.42 -18.51 1.12
C MET A 384 13.57 -17.56 0.77
N LYS A 385 13.98 -16.69 1.70
CA LYS A 385 15.12 -15.78 1.56
C LYS A 385 16.41 -16.56 1.27
N GLU A 386 16.71 -17.62 2.04
CA GLU A 386 17.90 -18.44 1.80
C GLU A 386 17.89 -19.09 0.42
N LYS A 387 16.71 -19.36 -0.14
CA LYS A 387 16.53 -19.91 -1.49
C LYS A 387 16.42 -18.82 -2.59
N GLY A 388 16.51 -17.53 -2.21
CA GLY A 388 16.54 -16.41 -3.15
C GLY A 388 15.19 -15.80 -3.50
N LEU A 389 14.19 -15.88 -2.60
CA LEU A 389 12.89 -15.22 -2.75
C LEU A 389 12.57 -14.38 -1.51
N LEU A 390 12.23 -13.11 -1.73
CA LEU A 390 11.91 -12.16 -0.66
C LEU A 390 10.40 -11.95 -0.56
N ALA A 391 9.84 -12.32 0.59
CA ALA A 391 8.47 -12.02 0.98
C ALA A 391 8.44 -11.63 2.46
N LYS A 392 7.36 -11.04 2.93
CA LYS A 392 7.25 -10.60 4.33
C LYS A 392 5.91 -11.03 4.91
N PRO A 393 5.91 -11.55 6.16
CA PRO A 393 4.67 -11.89 6.84
C PRO A 393 3.92 -10.63 7.29
N THR A 394 2.62 -10.77 7.49
CA THR A 394 1.72 -9.82 8.14
C THR A 394 0.75 -10.61 9.02
N HIS A 395 0.26 -10.01 10.12
CA HIS A 395 -0.67 -10.67 11.04
C HIS A 395 -0.30 -12.13 11.35
N GLN A 396 0.90 -12.32 11.88
CA GLN A 396 1.47 -13.60 12.37
C GLN A 396 1.63 -14.68 11.31
N ASN A 397 0.55 -15.15 10.67
CA ASN A 397 0.54 -16.36 9.82
C ASN A 397 0.23 -16.10 8.33
N ILE A 398 0.22 -14.86 7.87
CA ILE A 398 -0.08 -14.51 6.47
C ILE A 398 1.19 -14.01 5.78
N ILE A 399 1.52 -14.56 4.62
CA ILE A 399 2.64 -14.10 3.80
C ILE A 399 2.09 -13.48 2.52
N ARG A 400 2.43 -12.20 2.30
CA ARG A 400 2.07 -11.50 1.07
C ARG A 400 3.06 -11.81 -0.04
N LEU A 401 2.52 -12.05 -1.24
CA LEU A 401 3.24 -12.43 -2.44
C LEU A 401 2.79 -11.50 -3.59
N ALA A 402 3.51 -10.42 -3.78
CA ALA A 402 3.16 -9.36 -4.72
C ALA A 402 4.41 -8.87 -5.51
N PRO A 403 4.87 -9.66 -6.50
CA PRO A 403 6.05 -9.30 -7.29
C PRO A 403 5.80 -8.07 -8.17
N PRO A 404 6.83 -7.40 -8.71
CA PRO A 404 6.66 -6.41 -9.78
C PRO A 404 5.90 -7.00 -10.97
N LEU A 405 5.07 -6.18 -11.65
CA LEU A 405 4.20 -6.65 -12.74
C LEU A 405 4.96 -7.02 -14.02
N VAL A 406 6.24 -6.69 -14.06
CA VAL A 406 7.17 -7.09 -15.15
C VAL A 406 7.67 -8.53 -15.01
N ILE A 407 7.26 -9.25 -13.97
CA ILE A 407 7.65 -10.64 -13.72
C ILE A 407 7.33 -11.54 -14.92
N THR A 408 8.19 -12.52 -15.20
CA THR A 408 7.98 -13.51 -16.28
C THR A 408 7.37 -14.80 -15.76
N GLU A 409 6.87 -15.62 -16.67
CA GLU A 409 6.34 -16.96 -16.33
C GLU A 409 7.44 -17.84 -15.72
N GLU A 410 8.66 -17.76 -16.24
CA GLU A 410 9.82 -18.50 -15.74
C GLU A 410 10.18 -18.09 -14.31
N GLU A 411 10.11 -16.79 -14.01
CA GLU A 411 10.35 -16.28 -12.67
C GLU A 411 9.23 -16.70 -11.70
N ILE A 412 7.97 -16.74 -12.15
CA ILE A 412 6.84 -17.28 -11.39
C ILE A 412 7.06 -18.76 -11.09
N GLN A 413 7.45 -19.54 -12.08
CA GLN A 413 7.72 -20.97 -11.87
C GLN A 413 8.86 -21.19 -10.87
N LYS A 414 9.94 -20.43 -11.00
CA LYS A 414 11.06 -20.45 -10.04
C LYS A 414 10.59 -20.10 -8.62
N ALA A 415 9.72 -19.10 -8.48
CA ALA A 415 9.17 -18.71 -7.17
C ALA A 415 8.29 -19.83 -6.59
N LEU A 416 7.45 -20.48 -7.40
CA LEU A 416 6.64 -21.63 -6.99
C LEU A 416 7.49 -22.78 -6.49
N ASP A 417 8.59 -23.10 -7.18
CA ASP A 417 9.53 -24.15 -6.78
C ASP A 417 10.17 -23.81 -5.43
N ILE A 418 10.62 -22.55 -5.23
CA ILE A 418 11.18 -22.09 -3.96
C ILE A 418 10.15 -22.17 -2.83
N ILE A 419 8.91 -21.71 -3.06
CA ILE A 419 7.84 -21.76 -2.06
C ILE A 419 7.53 -23.21 -1.69
N LYS A 420 7.41 -24.10 -2.69
CA LYS A 420 7.16 -25.54 -2.49
C LYS A 420 8.24 -26.19 -1.63
N GLU A 421 9.51 -25.93 -1.91
CA GLU A 421 10.62 -26.42 -1.10
C GLU A 421 10.56 -25.86 0.32
N ALA A 422 10.37 -24.54 0.46
CA ALA A 422 10.35 -23.89 1.76
C ALA A 422 9.21 -24.40 2.67
N VAL A 423 7.99 -24.59 2.16
CA VAL A 423 6.86 -25.12 2.94
C VAL A 423 7.06 -26.62 3.28
N THR A 424 7.84 -27.35 2.47
CA THR A 424 8.19 -28.76 2.75
C THR A 424 9.25 -28.85 3.86
N ASP A 425 10.21 -27.93 3.84
CA ASP A 425 11.32 -27.90 4.79
C ASP A 425 10.88 -27.34 6.16
N LEU A 426 9.91 -26.43 6.20
CA LEU A 426 9.50 -25.69 7.40
C LEU A 426 9.24 -26.58 8.61
N PRO A 427 8.43 -27.67 8.55
CA PRO A 427 8.17 -28.50 9.71
C PRO A 427 9.40 -29.29 10.23
N ASN A 428 10.46 -29.35 9.42
CA ASN A 428 11.67 -30.10 9.69
C ASN A 428 12.86 -29.23 10.13
N LEU A 429 12.67 -27.92 10.26
CA LEU A 429 13.70 -27.03 10.78
C LEU A 429 14.13 -27.49 12.17
N LYS A 430 15.44 -27.55 12.40
CA LYS A 430 16.00 -27.77 13.74
C LYS A 430 15.89 -26.46 14.49
N GLY A 431 15.19 -26.46 15.61
CA GLY A 431 14.83 -25.41 16.53
C GLY A 431 15.25 -23.98 16.14
N ALA A 432 14.33 -23.05 16.17
CA ALA A 432 14.66 -21.64 16.10
C ALA A 432 15.72 -21.32 17.16
N SER A 433 16.82 -20.67 16.81
CA SER A 433 17.74 -20.14 17.81
C SER A 433 16.96 -19.12 18.64
N GLU A 434 16.94 -19.27 19.96
CA GLU A 434 16.27 -18.35 20.91
C GLU A 434 16.77 -16.89 20.76
N ASP A 435 17.84 -16.66 20.01
CA ASP A 435 18.47 -15.36 19.78
C ASP A 435 17.82 -14.51 18.68
N GLU A 436 16.89 -15.04 17.85
CA GLU A 436 16.22 -14.31 16.77
C GLU A 436 14.74 -14.01 17.03
N ILE A 437 14.16 -14.46 18.14
CA ILE A 437 12.80 -14.13 18.55
C ILE A 437 12.85 -12.86 19.38
N ILE A 438 12.66 -11.70 18.75
CA ILE A 438 12.21 -10.51 19.48
C ILE A 438 10.71 -10.72 19.70
N PRO A 439 10.25 -11.00 20.95
CA PRO A 439 8.84 -11.15 21.23
C PRO A 439 8.12 -9.83 20.93
N PRO A 440 6.84 -9.87 20.52
CA PRO A 440 6.04 -8.68 20.42
C PRO A 440 6.08 -7.93 21.76
N ALA A 441 6.47 -6.69 21.70
CA ALA A 441 6.48 -5.62 22.73
C ALA A 441 6.15 -6.00 24.18
N GLU A 442 6.92 -6.86 24.83
CA GLU A 442 6.93 -7.03 26.28
C GLU A 442 8.32 -6.75 26.87
N LYS A 443 8.89 -5.60 26.58
CA LYS A 443 9.89 -4.99 27.47
C LYS A 443 9.60 -3.51 27.59
N LYS A 444 8.83 -3.17 28.63
CA LYS A 444 8.76 -1.80 29.14
C LYS A 444 10.18 -1.34 29.44
N VAL A 445 10.75 -0.54 28.58
CA VAL A 445 11.91 0.28 28.93
C VAL A 445 11.37 1.29 29.95
N LYS A 446 11.65 1.08 31.23
CA LYS A 446 11.53 2.13 32.23
C LYS A 446 12.55 3.19 31.86
N ILE A 447 12.09 4.28 31.28
CA ILE A 447 12.86 5.51 31.20
C ILE A 447 12.76 6.09 32.62
N ASP A 448 13.80 5.97 33.41
CA ASP A 448 13.96 6.73 34.65
C ASP A 448 14.09 8.21 34.27
N LEU A 449 12.98 8.93 34.38
CA LEU A 449 12.96 10.39 34.34
C LEU A 449 13.35 10.92 35.74
N GLU A 450 14.56 10.70 36.17
CA GLU A 450 15.19 11.46 37.24
C GLU A 450 16.48 12.09 36.67
N ASN A 451 16.36 13.33 36.19
CA ASN A 451 17.19 14.52 36.47
C ASN A 451 16.79 15.68 35.53
#